data_abce180fcbcad37e2ad7fc42efaa1848
#
_entry.id   abce180fcbcad37e2ad7fc42efaa1848
#
_cell.length_a   1.000
_cell.length_b   1.000
_cell.length_c   1.000
_cell.angle_alpha   90.00
_cell.angle_beta   90.00
_cell.angle_gamma   90.00
#
_symmetry.space_group_name_H-M   'P 1'
#
loop_
_entity.id
_entity.type
_entity.pdbx_description
1 polymer ?
#
loop_
_entity_poly.entity_id
_entity_poly.type
_entity_poly.pdbx_seq_one_letter_code
_entity_poly.pdbx_strand_id
1 'polypeptide(L)'
;QEPTVKGDHAPAELGITPATELTFAGEPLRMAALLIAERVSQGNKLEPLTLAEALTKFIAQTSSFYLLPNPLLTLARALTLAGGPWQLNFSYQAQCADLFKQLLEHPADPPSYQHIPGSGDVNLKLTSSSMGTSLGDSDRLVRAPYTDAIYSEWQTVVLVGTVPVLLDGAGAAAWMACPIPHTLAEIHADVVAALGEHRKSWNLVDETVDTLLAAGLLQVVE
;
A
#
# COMPACT_ATOMS: atom_id res chain seq x y z
N GLN A 1 -37.48 -5.08 -7.44
CA GLN A 1 -36.80 -6.24 -8.06
C GLN A 1 -35.32 -5.94 -8.04
N GLU A 2 -34.61 -6.58 -7.13
CA GLU A 2 -33.14 -6.54 -7.13
C GLU A 2 -32.62 -7.18 -8.42
N PRO A 3 -31.63 -6.59 -9.11
CA PRO A 3 -30.96 -7.26 -10.18
C PRO A 3 -30.16 -8.41 -9.57
N THR A 4 -30.65 -9.61 -9.72
CA THR A 4 -29.91 -10.83 -9.39
C THR A 4 -28.79 -10.93 -10.42
N VAL A 5 -27.60 -10.46 -10.06
CA VAL A 5 -26.38 -10.81 -10.80
C VAL A 5 -26.16 -12.29 -10.53
N LYS A 6 -26.63 -13.13 -11.43
CA LYS A 6 -26.28 -14.55 -11.42
C LYS A 6 -24.80 -14.66 -11.75
N GLY A 7 -24.01 -14.93 -10.71
CA GLY A 7 -22.56 -15.10 -10.81
C GLY A 7 -22.09 -16.41 -11.46
N ASP A 8 -22.90 -17.04 -12.30
CA ASP A 8 -22.62 -18.36 -12.88
C ASP A 8 -22.30 -18.36 -14.38
N HIS A 9 -22.10 -17.19 -14.97
CA HIS A 9 -21.65 -17.16 -16.35
C HIS A 9 -20.13 -17.36 -16.40
N ALA A 10 -19.71 -18.43 -17.07
CA ALA A 10 -18.30 -18.64 -17.37
C ALA A 10 -17.76 -17.40 -18.12
N PRO A 11 -16.52 -16.98 -17.90
CA PRO A 11 -15.92 -15.81 -18.54
C PRO A 11 -16.09 -15.80 -20.08
N ALA A 12 -16.09 -16.97 -20.71
CA ALA A 12 -16.34 -17.14 -22.15
C ALA A 12 -17.75 -16.74 -22.59
N GLU A 13 -18.77 -16.88 -21.73
CA GLU A 13 -20.15 -16.50 -22.02
C GLU A 13 -20.37 -14.99 -21.95
N LEU A 14 -19.54 -14.29 -21.17
CA LEU A 14 -19.50 -12.83 -21.12
C LEU A 14 -18.65 -12.20 -22.20
N GLY A 15 -18.06 -12.99 -23.11
CA GLY A 15 -17.13 -12.51 -24.12
C GLY A 15 -15.80 -12.00 -23.51
N ILE A 16 -15.55 -12.31 -22.24
CA ILE A 16 -14.30 -11.97 -21.57
C ILE A 16 -13.33 -13.12 -21.79
N THR A 17 -12.31 -12.90 -22.58
CA THR A 17 -11.23 -13.85 -22.74
C THR A 17 -10.41 -13.89 -21.46
N PRO A 18 -10.20 -15.05 -20.82
CA PRO A 18 -9.39 -15.14 -19.60
C PRO A 18 -7.90 -14.89 -19.83
N ALA A 19 -7.52 -14.58 -21.04
CA ALA A 19 -6.15 -14.22 -21.39
C ALA A 19 -5.88 -12.75 -21.08
N THR A 20 -4.67 -12.48 -20.72
CA THR A 20 -4.04 -11.21 -20.35
C THR A 20 -4.17 -10.08 -21.39
N GLU A 21 -4.80 -10.30 -22.52
CA GLU A 21 -4.99 -9.31 -23.57
C GLU A 21 -6.48 -9.18 -23.91
N LEU A 22 -7.08 -8.11 -23.43
CA LEU A 22 -8.36 -7.63 -23.95
C LEU A 22 -8.07 -6.93 -25.29
N THR A 23 -8.75 -7.37 -26.35
CA THR A 23 -8.65 -6.73 -27.67
C THR A 23 -9.98 -6.14 -28.06
N PHE A 24 -9.94 -4.97 -28.67
CA PHE A 24 -11.10 -4.36 -29.32
C PHE A 24 -10.81 -4.22 -30.82
N ALA A 25 -11.64 -4.82 -31.66
CA ALA A 25 -11.43 -4.85 -33.12
C ALA A 25 -10.03 -5.38 -33.55
N GLY A 26 -9.44 -6.29 -32.76
CA GLY A 26 -8.12 -6.87 -33.06
C GLY A 26 -6.93 -6.08 -32.52
N GLU A 27 -7.15 -4.93 -31.90
CA GLU A 27 -6.09 -4.15 -31.27
C GLU A 27 -6.05 -4.38 -29.75
N PRO A 28 -4.84 -4.41 -29.13
CA PRO A 28 -4.72 -4.56 -27.70
C PRO A 28 -5.31 -3.34 -26.98
N LEU A 29 -6.21 -3.58 -26.03
CA LEU A 29 -6.73 -2.53 -25.15
C LEU A 29 -5.68 -2.15 -24.11
N ARG A 30 -5.48 -0.86 -23.93
CA ARG A 30 -4.65 -0.32 -22.87
C ARG A 30 -5.53 0.17 -21.72
N MET A 31 -5.11 -0.14 -20.50
CA MET A 31 -5.74 0.44 -19.30
C MET A 31 -5.45 1.93 -19.28
N ALA A 32 -6.49 2.75 -19.37
CA ALA A 32 -6.37 4.21 -19.42
C ALA A 32 -6.33 4.83 -18.03
N ALA A 33 -7.00 4.21 -17.04
CA ALA A 33 -7.01 4.65 -15.67
C ALA A 33 -7.39 3.50 -14.73
N LEU A 34 -6.91 3.56 -13.50
CA LEU A 34 -7.33 2.72 -12.40
C LEU A 34 -7.76 3.64 -11.25
N LEU A 35 -9.01 3.54 -10.84
CA LEU A 35 -9.57 4.44 -9.84
C LEU A 35 -10.37 3.70 -8.76
N ILE A 36 -10.41 4.29 -7.57
CA ILE A 36 -11.28 3.87 -6.48
C ILE A 36 -12.53 4.74 -6.54
N ALA A 37 -13.70 4.11 -6.65
CA ALA A 37 -14.99 4.80 -6.66
C ALA A 37 -15.63 4.71 -5.28
N GLU A 38 -15.98 5.85 -4.71
CA GLU A 38 -16.65 5.94 -3.42
C GLU A 38 -17.91 6.78 -3.53
N ARG A 39 -19.04 6.22 -3.06
CA ARG A 39 -20.30 6.94 -3.06
C ARG A 39 -20.38 7.88 -1.86
N VAL A 40 -20.59 9.16 -2.13
CA VAL A 40 -20.73 10.21 -1.12
C VAL A 40 -22.12 10.80 -1.12
N SER A 41 -22.49 11.51 -0.05
CA SER A 41 -23.82 12.12 0.09
C SER A 41 -24.02 13.32 -0.83
N GLN A 42 -22.97 14.05 -1.15
CA GLN A 42 -23.04 15.26 -1.96
C GLN A 42 -21.78 15.45 -2.80
N GLY A 43 -21.96 16.00 -4.00
CA GLY A 43 -20.90 16.38 -4.92
C GLY A 43 -20.29 15.20 -5.66
N ASN A 44 -19.59 15.54 -6.74
CA ASN A 44 -18.73 14.62 -7.49
C ASN A 44 -17.35 15.24 -7.56
N LYS A 45 -16.31 14.47 -7.22
CA LYS A 45 -14.93 14.94 -7.20
C LYS A 45 -13.99 13.85 -7.64
N LEU A 46 -13.02 14.18 -8.46
CA LEU A 46 -11.91 13.34 -8.84
C LEU A 46 -10.63 13.91 -8.19
N GLU A 47 -9.94 13.09 -7.42
CA GLU A 47 -8.73 13.47 -6.67
C GLU A 47 -7.62 12.47 -6.93
N PRO A 48 -6.38 12.94 -7.13
CA PRO A 48 -5.24 12.04 -7.14
C PRO A 48 -5.03 11.48 -5.72
N LEU A 49 -4.62 10.22 -5.65
CA LEU A 49 -4.18 9.57 -4.41
C LEU A 49 -2.67 9.45 -4.41
N THR A 50 -2.06 9.39 -3.23
CA THR A 50 -0.70 8.87 -3.14
C THR A 50 -0.70 7.37 -3.49
N LEU A 51 0.44 6.86 -3.95
CA LEU A 51 0.56 5.44 -4.27
C LEU A 51 0.26 4.57 -3.04
N ALA A 52 0.72 4.99 -1.87
CA ALA A 52 0.54 4.27 -0.62
C ALA A 52 -0.94 4.19 -0.20
N GLU A 53 -1.67 5.28 -0.29
CA GLU A 53 -3.13 5.31 -0.04
C GLU A 53 -3.88 4.39 -1.00
N ALA A 54 -3.53 4.45 -2.29
CA ALA A 54 -4.15 3.62 -3.30
C ALA A 54 -3.89 2.12 -3.05
N LEU A 55 -2.63 1.73 -2.79
CA LEU A 55 -2.27 0.35 -2.49
C LEU A 55 -3.07 -0.18 -1.29
N THR A 56 -3.16 0.60 -0.21
CA THR A 56 -3.91 0.23 0.99
C THR A 56 -5.39 0.02 0.68
N LYS A 57 -6.00 0.94 -0.07
CA LYS A 57 -7.42 0.86 -0.44
C LYS A 57 -7.72 -0.27 -1.41
N PHE A 58 -6.88 -0.48 -2.44
CA PHE A 58 -7.09 -1.55 -3.42
C PHE A 58 -6.95 -2.94 -2.81
N ILE A 59 -5.92 -3.16 -1.97
CA ILE A 59 -5.73 -4.47 -1.31
C ILE A 59 -6.91 -4.79 -0.39
N ALA A 60 -7.44 -3.83 0.34
CA ALA A 60 -8.60 -4.04 1.19
C ALA A 60 -9.87 -4.45 0.42
N GLN A 61 -9.96 -4.11 -0.88
CA GLN A 61 -11.10 -4.44 -1.74
C GLN A 61 -10.92 -5.73 -2.57
N THR A 62 -9.72 -6.32 -2.57
CA THR A 62 -9.41 -7.47 -3.42
C THR A 62 -9.23 -8.73 -2.57
N SER A 63 -10.11 -9.72 -2.77
CA SER A 63 -10.15 -10.93 -1.94
C SER A 63 -9.05 -11.96 -2.21
N SER A 64 -8.28 -11.83 -3.29
CA SER A 64 -7.27 -12.84 -3.69
C SER A 64 -5.95 -12.27 -4.18
N PHE A 65 -5.77 -10.96 -4.07
CA PHE A 65 -4.58 -10.29 -4.58
C PHE A 65 -3.30 -10.72 -3.85
N TYR A 66 -3.41 -11.05 -2.57
CA TYR A 66 -2.32 -11.58 -1.74
C TYR A 66 -1.78 -12.94 -2.18
N LEU A 67 -2.50 -13.64 -3.08
CA LEU A 67 -2.04 -14.91 -3.66
C LEU A 67 -1.03 -14.71 -4.80
N LEU A 68 -0.89 -13.48 -5.29
CA LEU A 68 0.08 -13.17 -6.33
C LEU A 68 1.49 -13.08 -5.74
N PRO A 69 2.51 -13.46 -6.50
CA PRO A 69 3.88 -13.12 -6.17
C PRO A 69 4.06 -11.60 -6.14
N ASN A 70 4.61 -11.04 -5.05
CA ASN A 70 4.80 -9.60 -4.87
C ASN A 70 3.54 -8.78 -5.19
N PRO A 71 2.46 -8.94 -4.41
CA PRO A 71 1.16 -8.35 -4.74
C PRO A 71 1.20 -6.81 -4.78
N LEU A 72 1.90 -6.17 -3.84
CA LEU A 72 2.04 -4.71 -3.84
C LEU A 72 2.80 -4.21 -5.07
N LEU A 73 3.88 -4.89 -5.47
CA LEU A 73 4.62 -4.54 -6.68
C LEU A 73 3.74 -4.67 -7.92
N THR A 74 2.95 -5.74 -8.02
CA THR A 74 2.05 -5.97 -9.15
C THR A 74 1.03 -4.85 -9.26
N LEU A 75 0.43 -4.45 -8.14
CA LEU A 75 -0.54 -3.35 -8.10
C LEU A 75 0.12 -1.99 -8.37
N ALA A 76 1.29 -1.71 -7.80
CA ALA A 76 2.02 -0.48 -8.06
C ALA A 76 2.37 -0.31 -9.55
N ARG A 77 2.78 -1.40 -10.21
CA ARG A 77 3.00 -1.40 -11.68
C ARG A 77 1.72 -1.11 -12.45
N ALA A 78 0.61 -1.75 -12.08
CA ALA A 78 -0.67 -1.51 -12.73
C ALA A 78 -1.12 -0.04 -12.59
N LEU A 79 -1.01 0.53 -11.38
CA LEU A 79 -1.33 1.94 -11.11
C LEU A 79 -0.43 2.90 -11.90
N THR A 80 0.87 2.60 -11.99
CA THR A 80 1.82 3.40 -12.78
C THR A 80 1.48 3.36 -14.27
N LEU A 81 1.17 2.17 -14.81
CA LEU A 81 0.79 2.02 -16.22
C LEU A 81 -0.54 2.69 -16.55
N ALA A 82 -1.43 2.82 -15.57
CA ALA A 82 -2.73 3.49 -15.69
C ALA A 82 -2.66 5.02 -15.50
N GLY A 83 -1.48 5.63 -15.49
CA GLY A 83 -1.36 7.07 -15.33
C GLY A 83 -1.60 7.58 -13.91
N GLY A 84 -1.31 6.74 -12.93
CA GLY A 84 -1.43 7.05 -11.50
C GLY A 84 -2.76 6.65 -10.86
N PRO A 85 -2.82 6.64 -9.53
CA PRO A 85 -4.01 6.30 -8.78
C PRO A 85 -4.95 7.49 -8.59
N TRP A 86 -6.26 7.25 -8.73
CA TRP A 86 -7.29 8.26 -8.56
C TRP A 86 -8.41 7.78 -7.64
N GLN A 87 -9.03 8.69 -6.94
CA GLN A 87 -10.27 8.49 -6.22
C GLN A 87 -11.39 9.30 -6.86
N LEU A 88 -12.49 8.62 -7.20
CA LEU A 88 -13.73 9.23 -7.63
C LEU A 88 -14.73 9.20 -6.50
N ASN A 89 -14.98 10.35 -5.89
CA ASN A 89 -16.11 10.55 -4.99
C ASN A 89 -17.32 10.96 -5.81
N PHE A 90 -18.43 10.23 -5.71
CA PHE A 90 -19.62 10.52 -6.52
C PHE A 90 -20.92 10.40 -5.73
N SER A 91 -21.84 11.32 -6.00
CA SER A 91 -23.21 11.26 -5.50
C SER A 91 -24.19 10.80 -6.58
N TYR A 92 -23.97 11.23 -7.84
CA TYR A 92 -24.76 10.88 -9.00
C TYR A 92 -23.86 10.44 -10.17
N GLN A 93 -24.05 9.21 -10.65
CA GLN A 93 -23.25 8.63 -11.74
C GLN A 93 -23.32 9.44 -13.05
N ALA A 94 -24.51 9.95 -13.39
CA ALA A 94 -24.69 10.70 -14.62
C ALA A 94 -23.82 11.97 -14.75
N GLN A 95 -23.32 12.48 -13.62
CA GLN A 95 -22.47 13.67 -13.60
C GLN A 95 -20.96 13.35 -13.59
N CYS A 96 -20.59 12.09 -13.72
CA CYS A 96 -19.18 11.69 -13.71
C CYS A 96 -18.51 11.77 -15.10
N ALA A 97 -19.27 11.92 -16.17
CA ALA A 97 -18.75 11.92 -17.53
C ALA A 97 -17.65 12.97 -17.77
N ASP A 98 -17.87 14.20 -17.29
CA ASP A 98 -16.89 15.28 -17.43
C ASP A 98 -15.62 15.02 -16.61
N LEU A 99 -15.75 14.37 -15.43
CA LEU A 99 -14.60 13.98 -14.60
C LEU A 99 -13.75 12.89 -15.29
N PHE A 100 -14.40 11.92 -15.94
CA PHE A 100 -13.68 10.93 -16.74
C PHE A 100 -12.97 11.55 -17.94
N LYS A 101 -13.59 12.53 -18.58
CA LYS A 101 -12.94 13.26 -19.66
C LYS A 101 -11.69 14.00 -19.16
N GLN A 102 -11.80 14.69 -18.04
CA GLN A 102 -10.65 15.35 -17.40
C GLN A 102 -9.53 14.36 -17.07
N LEU A 103 -9.86 13.18 -16.54
CA LEU A 103 -8.89 12.15 -16.22
C LEU A 103 -8.11 11.68 -17.46
N LEU A 104 -8.81 11.50 -18.59
CA LEU A 104 -8.19 11.05 -19.83
C LEU A 104 -7.35 12.15 -20.51
N GLU A 105 -7.75 13.42 -20.38
CA GLU A 105 -7.03 14.56 -20.93
C GLU A 105 -5.82 14.98 -20.09
N HIS A 106 -5.87 14.72 -18.77
CA HIS A 106 -4.85 15.13 -17.81
C HIS A 106 -4.47 13.96 -16.90
N PRO A 107 -3.77 12.94 -17.43
CA PRO A 107 -3.29 11.85 -16.60
C PRO A 107 -2.33 12.39 -15.53
N ALA A 108 -2.35 11.80 -14.34
CA ALA A 108 -1.37 12.12 -13.31
C ALA A 108 0.03 11.64 -13.72
N ASP A 109 1.04 12.29 -13.16
CA ASP A 109 2.41 11.79 -13.29
C ASP A 109 2.51 10.39 -12.65
N PRO A 110 3.21 9.45 -13.31
CA PRO A 110 3.39 8.12 -12.76
C PRO A 110 4.16 8.21 -11.45
N PRO A 111 3.67 7.58 -10.36
CA PRO A 111 4.33 7.63 -9.06
C PRO A 111 5.68 6.93 -9.12
N SER A 112 6.68 7.52 -8.47
CA SER A 112 7.96 6.87 -8.23
C SER A 112 7.88 6.03 -6.97
N TYR A 113 8.48 4.83 -6.98
CA TYR A 113 8.48 3.95 -5.82
C TYR A 113 9.69 3.03 -5.80
N GLN A 114 10.02 2.54 -4.61
CA GLN A 114 10.98 1.48 -4.37
C GLN A 114 10.25 0.23 -3.89
N HIS A 115 10.46 -0.88 -4.59
CA HIS A 115 10.00 -2.19 -4.14
C HIS A 115 10.97 -2.79 -3.13
N ILE A 116 10.43 -3.30 -2.04
CA ILE A 116 11.17 -3.97 -0.98
C ILE A 116 10.61 -5.40 -0.90
N PRO A 117 11.33 -6.40 -1.48
CA PRO A 117 10.86 -7.78 -1.49
C PRO A 117 10.63 -8.32 -0.10
N GLY A 118 9.62 -9.17 0.05
CA GLY A 118 9.31 -9.83 1.31
C GLY A 118 10.47 -10.65 1.87
N SER A 119 10.51 -10.78 3.18
CA SER A 119 11.59 -11.49 3.90
C SER A 119 11.42 -13.02 3.98
N GLY A 120 10.46 -13.60 3.23
CA GLY A 120 10.18 -15.04 3.23
C GLY A 120 8.92 -15.42 4.00
N ASP A 121 8.79 -16.70 4.39
CA ASP A 121 7.57 -17.24 4.99
C ASP A 121 7.13 -16.42 6.21
N VAL A 122 6.10 -15.64 6.01
CA VAL A 122 5.34 -15.02 7.09
C VAL A 122 4.54 -16.12 7.77
N ASN A 123 5.21 -16.92 8.59
CA ASN A 123 4.53 -17.81 9.50
C ASN A 123 3.84 -16.88 10.51
N LEU A 124 2.54 -16.71 10.36
CA LEU A 124 1.65 -15.87 11.20
C LEU A 124 1.56 -16.39 12.67
N LYS A 125 2.68 -16.78 13.24
CA LYS A 125 2.85 -16.69 14.68
C LYS A 125 3.24 -15.24 14.97
N LEU A 126 2.22 -14.38 15.03
CA LEU A 126 2.26 -13.21 15.87
C LEU A 126 2.59 -13.71 17.29
N THR A 127 3.87 -13.97 17.53
CA THR A 127 4.36 -14.01 18.91
C THR A 127 4.13 -12.58 19.39
N SER A 128 3.05 -12.42 20.13
CA SER A 128 2.83 -11.26 20.97
C SER A 128 4.12 -11.08 21.77
N SER A 129 5.03 -10.28 21.24
CA SER A 129 6.17 -9.79 21.99
C SER A 129 5.56 -9.08 23.17
N SER A 130 5.90 -9.56 24.35
CA SER A 130 5.34 -9.14 25.62
C SER A 130 5.25 -7.62 25.69
N MET A 131 4.03 -7.10 25.67
CA MET A 131 3.78 -5.70 26.05
C MET A 131 4.50 -5.45 27.38
N GLY A 132 5.48 -4.56 27.38
CA GLY A 132 6.05 -4.00 28.60
C GLY A 132 7.49 -4.32 28.92
N THR A 133 8.29 -4.88 28.02
CA THR A 133 9.73 -4.94 28.23
C THR A 133 10.34 -3.64 27.70
N SER A 134 10.83 -2.78 28.56
CA SER A 134 11.61 -1.61 28.13
C SER A 134 12.83 -2.09 27.35
N LEU A 135 13.00 -1.55 26.14
CA LEU A 135 14.19 -1.83 25.33
C LEU A 135 15.46 -1.43 26.11
N GLY A 136 16.44 -2.32 26.14
CA GLY A 136 17.77 -2.02 26.63
C GLY A 136 18.59 -1.30 25.56
N ASP A 137 19.59 -0.52 25.97
CA ASP A 137 20.46 0.23 25.05
C ASP A 137 21.21 -0.66 24.03
N SER A 138 21.37 -1.96 24.34
CA SER A 138 22.04 -2.94 23.49
C SER A 138 21.10 -3.78 22.63
N ASP A 139 19.80 -3.67 22.84
CA ASP A 139 18.83 -4.46 22.08
C ASP A 139 18.88 -4.03 20.62
N ARG A 140 18.84 -5.04 19.74
CA ARG A 140 18.86 -4.81 18.30
C ARG A 140 17.50 -5.13 17.71
N LEU A 141 17.06 -4.26 16.82
CA LEU A 141 15.78 -4.30 16.17
C LEU A 141 15.97 -4.56 14.68
N VAL A 142 15.13 -5.43 14.14
CA VAL A 142 15.08 -5.73 12.69
C VAL A 142 13.63 -5.78 12.25
N ARG A 143 13.38 -5.63 10.96
CA ARG A 143 12.03 -5.84 10.40
C ARG A 143 11.54 -7.23 10.74
N ALA A 144 10.33 -7.31 11.29
CA ALA A 144 9.64 -8.58 11.42
C ALA A 144 9.30 -9.14 10.01
N PRO A 145 9.06 -10.45 9.84
CA PRO A 145 8.71 -11.03 8.54
C PRO A 145 7.49 -10.36 7.91
N TYR A 146 7.57 -10.04 6.62
CA TYR A 146 6.50 -9.43 5.83
C TYR A 146 6.46 -10.07 4.43
N THR A 147 5.31 -9.97 3.77
CA THR A 147 5.05 -10.57 2.46
C THR A 147 5.62 -9.73 1.32
N ASP A 148 5.44 -8.41 1.39
CA ASP A 148 5.81 -7.46 0.34
C ASP A 148 5.78 -6.04 0.89
N ALA A 149 6.57 -5.10 0.35
CA ALA A 149 6.48 -3.70 0.73
C ALA A 149 6.82 -2.74 -0.43
N ILE A 150 6.19 -1.57 -0.41
CA ILE A 150 6.42 -0.46 -1.34
C ILE A 150 6.67 0.81 -0.54
N TYR A 151 7.80 1.46 -0.81
CA TYR A 151 8.12 2.80 -0.33
C TYR A 151 7.89 3.83 -1.43
N SER A 152 7.18 4.91 -1.12
CA SER A 152 6.92 6.04 -2.03
C SER A 152 6.62 7.30 -1.22
N GLU A 153 7.22 8.42 -1.56
CA GLU A 153 6.89 9.75 -1.01
C GLU A 153 6.84 9.80 0.54
N TRP A 154 7.86 9.24 1.21
CA TRP A 154 7.96 9.15 2.68
C TRP A 154 6.89 8.29 3.36
N GLN A 155 6.18 7.49 2.56
CA GLN A 155 5.22 6.49 3.02
C GLN A 155 5.71 5.10 2.65
N THR A 156 5.40 4.13 3.51
CA THR A 156 5.68 2.71 3.24
C THR A 156 4.41 1.91 3.45
N VAL A 157 4.00 1.15 2.45
CA VAL A 157 2.98 0.12 2.64
C VAL A 157 3.68 -1.21 2.85
N VAL A 158 3.46 -1.82 3.99
CA VAL A 158 3.98 -3.15 4.34
C VAL A 158 2.82 -4.13 4.34
N LEU A 159 2.92 -5.21 3.59
CA LEU A 159 1.94 -6.29 3.61
C LEU A 159 2.38 -7.39 4.57
N VAL A 160 1.67 -7.55 5.67
CA VAL A 160 1.89 -8.60 6.66
C VAL A 160 0.83 -9.67 6.48
N GLY A 161 1.21 -10.80 5.88
CA GLY A 161 0.23 -11.79 5.43
C GLY A 161 -0.72 -11.20 4.40
N THR A 162 -1.96 -10.90 4.79
CA THR A 162 -2.99 -10.31 3.92
C THR A 162 -3.36 -8.89 4.31
N VAL A 163 -2.75 -8.35 5.36
CA VAL A 163 -3.11 -7.04 5.94
C VAL A 163 -2.12 -5.98 5.48
N PRO A 164 -2.54 -4.98 4.71
CA PRO A 164 -1.71 -3.84 4.38
C PRO A 164 -1.62 -2.89 5.59
N VAL A 165 -0.42 -2.50 5.94
CA VAL A 165 -0.14 -1.50 6.97
C VAL A 165 0.52 -0.31 6.31
N LEU A 166 -0.09 0.86 6.43
CA LEU A 166 0.46 2.12 5.96
C LEU A 166 1.30 2.74 7.08
N LEU A 167 2.55 3.01 6.78
CA LEU A 167 3.49 3.75 7.61
C LEU A 167 3.78 5.10 6.95
N ASP A 168 3.86 6.15 7.73
CA ASP A 168 4.22 7.48 7.28
C ASP A 168 5.29 8.11 8.17
N GLY A 169 5.92 9.17 7.71
CA GLY A 169 6.88 9.97 8.45
C GLY A 169 7.88 9.14 9.25
N ALA A 170 7.89 9.31 10.58
CA ALA A 170 8.82 8.61 11.47
C ALA A 170 8.63 7.09 11.45
N GLY A 171 7.40 6.60 11.28
CA GLY A 171 7.10 5.17 11.17
C GLY A 171 7.73 4.54 9.95
N ALA A 172 7.59 5.19 8.80
CA ALA A 172 8.21 4.75 7.55
C ALA A 172 9.75 4.81 7.66
N ALA A 173 10.30 5.90 8.18
CA ALA A 173 11.75 6.08 8.31
C ALA A 173 12.35 5.05 9.27
N ALA A 174 11.76 4.83 10.45
CA ALA A 174 12.24 3.84 11.42
C ALA A 174 12.18 2.42 10.88
N TRP A 175 11.08 2.05 10.19
CA TRP A 175 10.98 0.74 9.56
C TRP A 175 12.00 0.56 8.42
N MET A 176 12.23 1.62 7.63
CA MET A 176 13.24 1.62 6.56
C MET A 176 14.66 1.51 7.10
N ALA A 177 14.96 2.04 8.27
CA ALA A 177 16.26 1.94 8.94
C ALA A 177 16.62 0.51 9.40
N CYS A 178 15.66 -0.41 9.51
CA CYS A 178 15.84 -1.74 10.08
C CYS A 178 15.90 -2.91 9.07
N PRO A 179 16.56 -2.82 7.90
CA PRO A 179 16.75 -3.97 7.02
C PRO A 179 17.71 -5.00 7.62
N ILE A 180 18.58 -4.55 8.53
CA ILE A 180 19.52 -5.33 9.33
C ILE A 180 19.35 -4.90 10.80
N PRO A 181 19.88 -5.68 11.77
CA PRO A 181 19.75 -5.35 13.19
C PRO A 181 20.37 -3.99 13.56
N HIS A 182 19.59 -3.08 14.09
CA HIS A 182 19.99 -1.75 14.56
C HIS A 182 19.60 -1.55 16.01
N THR A 183 20.40 -0.82 16.76
CA THR A 183 20.05 -0.30 18.09
C THR A 183 19.07 0.88 17.95
N LEU A 184 18.37 1.23 19.02
CA LEU A 184 17.49 2.40 19.05
C LEU A 184 18.24 3.70 18.69
N ALA A 185 19.51 3.83 19.13
CA ALA A 185 20.34 4.99 18.81
C ALA A 185 20.68 5.09 17.31
N GLU A 186 20.96 3.95 16.64
CA GLU A 186 21.20 3.91 15.20
C GLU A 186 19.93 4.25 14.43
N ILE A 187 18.77 3.70 14.83
CA ILE A 187 17.46 4.04 14.24
C ILE A 187 17.16 5.54 14.38
N HIS A 188 17.40 6.10 15.57
CA HIS A 188 17.22 7.54 15.79
C HIS A 188 18.09 8.36 14.82
N ALA A 189 19.38 8.01 14.68
CA ALA A 189 20.26 8.71 13.76
C ALA A 189 19.76 8.67 12.32
N ASP A 190 19.30 7.52 11.86
CA ASP A 190 18.77 7.33 10.50
C ASP A 190 17.47 8.10 10.28
N VAL A 191 16.54 8.09 11.25
CA VAL A 191 15.30 8.87 11.19
C VAL A 191 15.58 10.38 11.17
N VAL A 192 16.53 10.85 11.97
CA VAL A 192 16.94 12.27 11.95
C VAL A 192 17.62 12.63 10.64
N ALA A 193 18.44 11.75 10.09
CA ALA A 193 19.06 11.97 8.78
C ALA A 193 18.01 12.07 7.65
N ALA A 194 16.93 11.29 7.74
CA ALA A 194 15.86 11.28 6.74
C ALA A 194 14.88 12.46 6.87
N LEU A 195 14.45 12.80 8.09
CA LEU A 195 13.37 13.76 8.34
C LEU A 195 13.84 15.12 8.85
N GLY A 196 15.13 15.23 9.21
CA GLY A 196 15.68 16.41 9.84
C GLY A 196 15.63 16.35 11.39
N GLU A 197 16.42 17.20 12.02
CA GLU A 197 16.51 17.27 13.48
C GLU A 197 15.30 17.98 14.07
N HIS A 198 14.72 17.41 15.11
CA HIS A 198 13.62 17.99 15.87
C HIS A 198 13.87 17.89 17.36
N ARG A 199 13.48 18.91 18.13
CA ARG A 199 13.75 19.02 19.59
C ARG A 199 13.27 17.79 20.40
N LYS A 200 12.26 17.07 19.90
CA LYS A 200 11.67 15.89 20.56
C LYS A 200 11.91 14.60 19.74
N SER A 201 12.91 14.58 18.87
CA SER A 201 13.13 13.46 17.97
C SER A 201 13.33 12.12 18.70
N TRP A 202 14.03 12.14 19.86
CA TRP A 202 14.21 10.94 20.67
C TRP A 202 12.88 10.34 21.14
N ASN A 203 12.02 11.15 21.76
CA ASN A 203 10.72 10.67 22.26
C ASN A 203 9.85 10.17 21.10
N LEU A 204 9.87 10.87 19.96
CA LEU A 204 9.10 10.49 18.78
C LEU A 204 9.57 9.14 18.23
N VAL A 205 10.88 8.93 18.14
CA VAL A 205 11.44 7.66 17.62
C VAL A 205 11.17 6.52 18.59
N ASP A 206 11.34 6.74 19.88
CA ASP A 206 11.06 5.76 20.93
C ASP A 206 9.60 5.29 20.89
N GLU A 207 8.63 6.23 20.96
CA GLU A 207 7.20 5.94 20.83
C GLU A 207 6.84 5.25 19.48
N THR A 208 7.53 5.64 18.42
CA THR A 208 7.34 5.04 17.09
C THR A 208 7.82 3.59 17.07
N VAL A 209 9.00 3.32 17.60
CA VAL A 209 9.58 1.97 17.67
C VAL A 209 8.70 1.07 18.54
N ASP A 210 8.23 1.54 19.69
CA ASP A 210 7.29 0.81 20.53
C ASP A 210 6.00 0.45 19.77
N THR A 211 5.48 1.40 19.00
CA THR A 211 4.29 1.18 18.16
C THR A 211 4.55 0.12 17.08
N LEU A 212 5.70 0.16 16.41
CA LEU A 212 6.08 -0.80 15.38
C LEU A 212 6.31 -2.21 15.96
N LEU A 213 6.88 -2.31 17.16
CA LEU A 213 7.02 -3.57 17.91
C LEU A 213 5.64 -4.13 18.29
N ALA A 214 4.77 -3.30 18.86
CA ALA A 214 3.41 -3.71 19.24
C ALA A 214 2.58 -4.14 18.03
N ALA A 215 2.81 -3.53 16.87
CA ALA A 215 2.18 -3.89 15.60
C ALA A 215 2.82 -5.13 14.93
N GLY A 216 3.91 -5.68 15.47
CA GLY A 216 4.64 -6.81 14.89
C GLY A 216 5.34 -6.48 13.57
N LEU A 217 5.73 -5.22 13.36
CA LEU A 217 6.45 -4.75 12.18
C LEU A 217 7.97 -4.70 12.41
N LEU A 218 8.38 -4.62 13.65
CA LEU A 218 9.75 -4.83 14.11
C LEU A 218 9.80 -5.98 15.12
N GLN A 219 10.96 -6.54 15.29
CA GLN A 219 11.25 -7.57 16.31
C GLN A 219 12.63 -7.35 16.91
N VAL A 220 12.79 -7.71 18.18
CA VAL A 220 14.09 -7.73 18.85
C VAL A 220 14.83 -9.00 18.42
N VAL A 221 16.12 -8.87 18.15
CA VAL A 221 17.04 -9.98 17.86
C VAL A 221 18.19 -9.95 18.87
N GLU A 222 18.57 -11.14 19.34
CA GLU A 222 19.71 -11.34 20.25
C GLU A 222 21.06 -11.24 19.52
#